data_21e71b2f3353315497a6fb8123b48bc6
#
_entry.id   21e71b2f3353315497a6fb8123b48bc6
#
_cell.length_a   1.000
_cell.length_b   1.000
_cell.length_c   1.000
_cell.angle_alpha   90.00
_cell.angle_beta   90.00
_cell.angle_gamma   90.00
#
_symmetry.space_group_name_H-M   'P 1'
#
loop_
_entity.id
_entity.type
_entity.pdbx_description
1 polymer ?
#
loop_
_entity_poly.entity_id
_entity_poly.type
_entity_poly.pdbx_seq_one_letter_code
_entity_poly.pdbx_strand_id
1 'polypeptide(L)'
;MKIKHKIAAISTAAILTLSISGNVFAAGTTFKDLDNVSAKNKIIALQNEGVVSGMADGIFSPNSKVTAAQSIQLFVRAFNLNLDTIRFIKAPKATDYFKKAKDDAWYSQALITGAVRGLDFPADIDPGRNLTREEYTYYLVKAMENYGQLPMINLIPAVISDEDQITVEYSGAIQRALKYGIVKLNSDGSFNPKGELTRAEATEELYNALEFLKAHPAPSAQPVQN
;
A
#
# COMPACT_ATOMS: atom_id res chain seq x y z
N MET A 1 -76.86 -38.31 1.24
CA MET A 1 -76.15 -37.39 0.34
C MET A 1 -74.75 -37.17 0.99
N LYS A 2 -73.73 -37.84 0.46
CA LYS A 2 -72.34 -37.82 1.08
C LYS A 2 -71.47 -36.92 0.24
N ILE A 3 -71.06 -35.78 0.78
CA ILE A 3 -70.14 -34.85 0.18
C ILE A 3 -68.70 -35.30 0.47
N LYS A 4 -67.95 -35.68 -0.56
CA LYS A 4 -66.53 -36.06 -0.51
C LYS A 4 -65.67 -34.80 -0.66
N HIS A 5 -64.95 -34.40 0.40
CA HIS A 5 -63.98 -33.32 0.33
C HIS A 5 -62.65 -33.91 -0.20
N LYS A 6 -62.18 -33.39 -1.32
CA LYS A 6 -60.87 -33.69 -1.85
C LYS A 6 -59.88 -32.70 -1.24
N ILE A 7 -58.95 -33.20 -0.44
CA ILE A 7 -57.81 -32.45 0.08
C ILE A 7 -56.74 -32.40 -1.00
N ALA A 8 -56.47 -31.25 -1.53
CA ALA A 8 -55.31 -31.01 -2.43
C ALA A 8 -54.09 -30.72 -1.56
N ALA A 9 -53.10 -31.56 -1.59
CA ALA A 9 -51.82 -31.34 -0.95
C ALA A 9 -50.99 -30.40 -1.87
N ILE A 10 -50.76 -29.20 -1.40
CA ILE A 10 -49.81 -28.25 -2.03
C ILE A 10 -48.44 -28.52 -1.42
N SER A 11 -47.56 -29.14 -2.16
CA SER A 11 -46.15 -29.33 -1.80
C SER A 11 -45.38 -28.02 -2.13
N THR A 12 -45.07 -27.26 -1.11
CA THR A 12 -44.24 -26.08 -1.21
C THR A 12 -42.77 -26.51 -1.28
N ALA A 13 -42.19 -26.51 -2.46
CA ALA A 13 -40.76 -26.69 -2.63
C ALA A 13 -40.05 -25.40 -2.19
N ALA A 14 -39.39 -25.46 -1.03
CA ALA A 14 -38.52 -24.40 -0.58
C ALA A 14 -37.22 -24.41 -1.40
N ILE A 15 -37.09 -23.49 -2.32
CA ILE A 15 -35.83 -23.23 -3.05
C ILE A 15 -34.92 -22.49 -2.09
N LEU A 16 -33.93 -23.21 -1.49
CA LEU A 16 -32.83 -22.57 -0.81
C LEU A 16 -31.93 -21.90 -1.84
N THR A 17 -32.09 -20.60 -2.04
CA THR A 17 -31.11 -19.79 -2.75
C THR A 17 -29.89 -19.62 -1.87
N LEU A 18 -28.83 -20.39 -2.14
CA LEU A 18 -27.50 -20.16 -1.58
C LEU A 18 -27.03 -18.80 -2.11
N SER A 19 -27.14 -17.77 -1.27
CA SER A 19 -26.49 -16.48 -1.55
C SER A 19 -24.99 -16.68 -1.38
N ILE A 20 -24.29 -16.92 -2.50
CA ILE A 20 -22.84 -16.81 -2.56
C ILE A 20 -22.55 -15.32 -2.41
N SER A 21 -22.23 -14.91 -1.17
CA SER A 21 -21.66 -13.59 -0.90
C SER A 21 -20.21 -13.56 -1.46
N GLY A 22 -20.09 -13.59 -2.78
CA GLY A 22 -18.86 -13.19 -3.42
C GLY A 22 -18.66 -11.73 -3.08
N ASN A 23 -17.52 -11.38 -2.50
CA ASN A 23 -17.06 -10.01 -2.43
C ASN A 23 -16.97 -9.50 -3.88
N VAL A 24 -18.05 -8.90 -4.33
CA VAL A 24 -18.02 -8.07 -5.53
C VAL A 24 -17.18 -6.86 -5.14
N PHE A 25 -15.89 -6.91 -5.41
CA PHE A 25 -15.12 -5.69 -5.49
C PHE A 25 -15.87 -4.83 -6.51
N ALA A 26 -16.54 -3.80 -6.03
CA ALA A 26 -17.18 -2.83 -6.90
C ALA A 26 -16.09 -2.40 -7.89
N ALA A 27 -16.32 -2.63 -9.18
CA ALA A 27 -15.44 -2.15 -10.24
C ALA A 27 -15.24 -0.66 -9.97
N GLY A 28 -14.02 -0.30 -9.54
CA GLY A 28 -13.74 1.04 -9.05
C GLY A 28 -14.15 2.03 -10.13
N THR A 29 -14.86 3.08 -9.74
CA THR A 29 -15.19 4.16 -10.67
C THR A 29 -13.91 4.65 -11.31
N THR A 30 -13.87 4.67 -12.64
CA THR A 30 -12.69 5.12 -13.38
C THR A 30 -12.35 6.56 -12.96
N PHE A 31 -11.11 6.81 -12.59
CA PHE A 31 -10.66 8.16 -12.24
C PHE A 31 -10.73 9.08 -13.46
N LYS A 32 -11.36 10.23 -13.28
CA LYS A 32 -11.63 11.21 -14.35
C LYS A 32 -10.51 12.25 -14.49
N ASP A 33 -9.60 12.29 -13.51
CA ASP A 33 -8.55 13.30 -13.37
C ASP A 33 -7.14 12.75 -13.66
N LEU A 34 -7.05 11.62 -14.39
CA LEU A 34 -5.79 11.02 -14.78
C LEU A 34 -5.38 11.34 -16.24
N ASP A 35 -6.11 12.21 -16.93
CA ASP A 35 -5.69 12.64 -18.26
C ASP A 35 -4.38 13.42 -18.15
N ASN A 36 -3.41 13.09 -19.00
CA ASN A 36 -2.04 13.63 -19.00
C ASN A 36 -1.19 13.29 -17.76
N VAL A 37 -1.60 12.32 -16.93
CA VAL A 37 -0.76 11.78 -15.83
C VAL A 37 0.07 10.61 -16.37
N SER A 38 1.40 10.75 -16.35
CA SER A 38 2.31 9.70 -16.85
C SER A 38 2.12 8.36 -16.16
N ALA A 39 1.83 8.38 -14.86
CA ALA A 39 1.58 7.21 -14.04
C ALA A 39 0.16 6.62 -14.17
N LYS A 40 -0.72 7.13 -15.09
CA LYS A 40 -2.13 6.72 -15.23
C LYS A 40 -2.33 5.21 -15.20
N ASN A 41 -1.61 4.47 -16.05
CA ASN A 41 -1.78 3.02 -16.14
C ASN A 41 -1.36 2.30 -14.85
N LYS A 42 -0.32 2.76 -14.17
CA LYS A 42 0.16 2.23 -12.88
C LYS A 42 -0.85 2.49 -11.77
N ILE A 43 -1.45 3.68 -11.74
CA ILE A 43 -2.50 4.06 -10.80
C ILE A 43 -3.72 3.15 -10.98
N ILE A 44 -4.17 2.94 -12.23
CA ILE A 44 -5.30 2.07 -12.55
C ILE A 44 -5.00 0.61 -12.17
N ALA A 45 -3.78 0.12 -12.41
CA ALA A 45 -3.39 -1.23 -12.01
C ALA A 45 -3.49 -1.40 -10.49
N LEU A 46 -2.93 -0.49 -9.70
CA LEU A 46 -3.01 -0.54 -8.24
C LEU A 46 -4.42 -0.28 -7.69
N GLN A 47 -5.28 0.45 -8.42
CA GLN A 47 -6.69 0.57 -8.10
C GLN A 47 -7.41 -0.78 -8.24
N ASN A 48 -7.18 -1.48 -9.35
CA ASN A 48 -7.77 -2.79 -9.60
C ASN A 48 -7.31 -3.85 -8.58
N GLU A 49 -6.10 -3.72 -8.06
CA GLU A 49 -5.55 -4.56 -6.97
C GLU A 49 -6.05 -4.12 -5.58
N GLY A 50 -6.83 -3.04 -5.46
CA GLY A 50 -7.34 -2.51 -4.19
C GLY A 50 -6.28 -1.80 -3.33
N VAL A 51 -5.08 -1.57 -3.87
CA VAL A 51 -3.98 -0.89 -3.16
C VAL A 51 -4.25 0.60 -3.03
N VAL A 52 -4.69 1.25 -4.12
CA VAL A 52 -5.04 2.67 -4.13
C VAL A 52 -6.54 2.87 -4.26
N SER A 53 -7.04 3.96 -3.68
CA SER A 53 -8.43 4.42 -3.80
C SER A 53 -8.47 5.91 -4.13
N GLY A 54 -9.60 6.40 -4.63
CA GLY A 54 -9.82 7.83 -4.86
C GLY A 54 -9.92 8.62 -3.56
N MET A 55 -9.74 9.92 -3.66
CA MET A 55 -10.01 10.89 -2.59
C MET A 55 -11.51 11.25 -2.52
N ALA A 56 -12.21 11.11 -3.66
CA ALA A 56 -13.65 11.23 -3.80
C ALA A 56 -14.11 10.35 -4.96
N ASP A 57 -15.41 10.30 -5.23
CA ASP A 57 -15.97 9.49 -6.32
C ASP A 57 -15.42 9.90 -7.70
N GLY A 58 -14.67 8.99 -8.30
CA GLY A 58 -14.00 9.19 -9.58
C GLY A 58 -12.85 10.20 -9.58
N ILE A 59 -12.33 10.59 -8.39
CA ILE A 59 -11.22 11.56 -8.25
C ILE A 59 -10.05 10.93 -7.52
N PHE A 60 -8.90 10.86 -8.17
CA PHE A 60 -7.65 10.37 -7.59
C PHE A 60 -6.82 11.47 -6.92
N SER A 61 -6.86 12.68 -7.46
CA SER A 61 -6.06 13.85 -7.07
C SER A 61 -4.55 13.63 -7.27
N PRO A 62 -4.08 13.40 -8.51
CA PRO A 62 -2.70 12.99 -8.80
C PRO A 62 -1.64 13.98 -8.32
N ASN A 63 -1.93 15.29 -8.35
CA ASN A 63 -1.00 16.36 -8.01
C ASN A 63 -1.04 16.75 -6.52
N SER A 64 -1.97 16.22 -5.73
CA SER A 64 -1.98 16.47 -4.29
C SER A 64 -0.77 15.79 -3.64
N LYS A 65 -0.26 16.37 -2.54
CA LYS A 65 0.86 15.77 -1.81
C LYS A 65 0.40 14.57 -1.01
N VAL A 66 1.28 13.58 -0.87
CA VAL A 66 1.01 12.37 -0.06
C VAL A 66 1.40 12.63 1.39
N THR A 67 0.48 12.35 2.31
CA THR A 67 0.76 12.47 3.75
C THR A 67 1.38 11.19 4.32
N ALA A 68 1.97 11.30 5.51
CA ALA A 68 2.52 10.15 6.23
C ALA A 68 1.47 9.06 6.45
N ALA A 69 0.26 9.43 6.90
CA ALA A 69 -0.83 8.47 7.10
C ALA A 69 -1.26 7.79 5.80
N GLN A 70 -1.34 8.52 4.69
CA GLN A 70 -1.65 7.96 3.38
C GLN A 70 -0.55 6.99 2.91
N SER A 71 0.71 7.32 3.14
CA SER A 71 1.85 6.46 2.78
C SER A 71 1.85 5.15 3.57
N ILE A 72 1.61 5.23 4.89
CA ILE A 72 1.47 4.03 5.74
C ILE A 72 0.31 3.15 5.25
N GLN A 73 -0.84 3.75 4.93
CA GLN A 73 -2.00 3.00 4.41
C GLN A 73 -1.68 2.34 3.06
N LEU A 74 -0.98 3.04 2.16
CA LEU A 74 -0.54 2.46 0.88
C LEU A 74 0.36 1.24 1.12
N PHE A 75 1.34 1.33 2.01
CA PHE A 75 2.26 0.22 2.30
C PHE A 75 1.52 -0.96 2.97
N VAL A 76 0.63 -0.68 3.94
CA VAL A 76 -0.20 -1.72 4.57
C VAL A 76 -1.00 -2.50 3.53
N ARG A 77 -1.61 -1.83 2.57
CA ARG A 77 -2.38 -2.49 1.49
C ARG A 77 -1.47 -3.19 0.49
N ALA A 78 -0.42 -2.54 0.03
CA ALA A 78 0.48 -3.06 -0.99
C ALA A 78 1.20 -4.34 -0.57
N PHE A 79 1.61 -4.43 0.70
CA PHE A 79 2.28 -5.59 1.27
C PHE A 79 1.30 -6.55 1.99
N ASN A 80 -0.02 -6.33 1.83
CA ASN A 80 -1.09 -7.15 2.44
C ASN A 80 -0.89 -7.36 3.95
N LEU A 81 -0.50 -6.30 4.67
CA LEU A 81 -0.26 -6.36 6.10
C LEU A 81 -1.58 -6.41 6.86
N ASN A 82 -1.72 -7.37 7.77
CA ASN A 82 -2.90 -7.53 8.61
C ASN A 82 -2.51 -7.99 10.02
N LEU A 83 -3.46 -7.97 10.95
CA LEU A 83 -3.27 -8.34 12.34
C LEU A 83 -3.93 -9.69 12.70
N ASP A 84 -4.42 -10.43 11.72
CA ASP A 84 -5.28 -11.61 11.91
C ASP A 84 -4.64 -12.71 12.76
N THR A 85 -3.30 -12.84 12.70
CA THR A 85 -2.54 -13.84 13.46
C THR A 85 -2.00 -13.32 14.80
N ILE A 86 -2.26 -12.06 15.14
CA ILE A 86 -1.71 -11.42 16.34
C ILE A 86 -2.80 -11.34 17.41
N ARG A 87 -2.50 -11.86 18.59
CA ARG A 87 -3.38 -11.75 19.76
C ARG A 87 -2.93 -10.63 20.65
N PHE A 88 -3.83 -9.69 20.91
CA PHE A 88 -3.61 -8.57 21.81
C PHE A 88 -4.28 -8.85 23.16
N ILE A 89 -3.59 -8.54 24.26
CA ILE A 89 -4.19 -8.58 25.61
C ILE A 89 -5.20 -7.43 25.76
N LYS A 90 -4.89 -6.28 25.13
CA LYS A 90 -5.74 -5.09 25.07
C LYS A 90 -5.75 -4.59 23.64
N ALA A 91 -6.90 -4.15 23.15
CA ALA A 91 -7.02 -3.55 21.81
C ALA A 91 -6.03 -2.38 21.67
N PRO A 92 -5.12 -2.43 20.67
CA PRO A 92 -4.13 -1.38 20.47
C PRO A 92 -4.79 -0.10 19.93
N LYS A 93 -4.22 1.03 20.26
CA LYS A 93 -4.59 2.35 19.79
C LYS A 93 -3.51 2.96 18.93
N ALA A 94 -3.87 3.84 17.98
CA ALA A 94 -2.89 4.54 17.17
C ALA A 94 -1.94 5.40 18.01
N THR A 95 -2.45 5.96 19.10
CA THR A 95 -1.69 6.76 20.08
C THR A 95 -0.69 5.93 20.89
N ASP A 96 -0.82 4.61 20.96
CA ASP A 96 0.18 3.74 21.59
C ASP A 96 1.50 3.70 20.79
N TYR A 97 1.46 3.98 19.50
CA TYR A 97 2.60 3.93 18.58
C TYR A 97 3.03 5.31 18.06
N PHE A 98 2.08 6.21 17.85
CA PHE A 98 2.31 7.52 17.21
C PHE A 98 1.75 8.65 18.08
N LYS A 99 2.63 9.46 18.66
CA LYS A 99 2.27 10.49 19.64
C LYS A 99 1.31 11.56 19.14
N LYS A 100 1.30 11.83 17.82
CA LYS A 100 0.45 12.84 17.18
C LYS A 100 -0.75 12.25 16.46
N ALA A 101 -0.98 10.93 16.56
CA ALA A 101 -2.12 10.26 15.98
C ALA A 101 -3.42 10.54 16.77
N LYS A 102 -4.56 10.26 16.12
CA LYS A 102 -5.90 10.22 16.76
C LYS A 102 -6.46 8.82 16.59
N ASP A 103 -7.04 8.26 17.66
CA ASP A 103 -7.52 6.87 17.66
C ASP A 103 -8.78 6.66 16.84
N ASP A 104 -9.59 7.71 16.67
CA ASP A 104 -10.83 7.72 15.88
C ASP A 104 -10.66 8.20 14.44
N ALA A 105 -9.43 8.48 14.01
CA ALA A 105 -9.16 8.93 12.65
C ALA A 105 -9.23 7.77 11.63
N TRP A 106 -9.52 8.11 10.39
CA TRP A 106 -9.63 7.16 9.27
C TRP A 106 -8.37 6.30 9.05
N TYR A 107 -7.21 6.80 9.47
CA TYR A 107 -5.92 6.15 9.33
C TYR A 107 -5.52 5.26 10.51
N SER A 108 -6.27 5.30 11.62
CA SER A 108 -5.86 4.66 12.89
C SER A 108 -5.52 3.20 12.74
N GLN A 109 -6.38 2.44 12.05
CA GLN A 109 -6.15 1.02 11.82
C GLN A 109 -4.90 0.76 10.97
N ALA A 110 -4.65 1.58 9.95
CA ALA A 110 -3.45 1.44 9.12
C ALA A 110 -2.18 1.75 9.91
N LEU A 111 -2.20 2.78 10.76
CA LEU A 111 -1.07 3.13 11.61
C LEU A 111 -0.75 2.00 12.60
N ILE A 112 -1.77 1.45 13.29
CA ILE A 112 -1.61 0.30 14.19
C ILE A 112 -1.01 -0.89 13.43
N THR A 113 -1.60 -1.23 12.29
CA THR A 113 -1.14 -2.36 11.48
C THR A 113 0.31 -2.16 11.02
N GLY A 114 0.63 -0.98 10.51
CA GLY A 114 1.97 -0.65 10.06
C GLY A 114 3.01 -0.75 11.18
N ALA A 115 2.73 -0.17 12.35
CA ALA A 115 3.64 -0.21 13.50
C ALA A 115 3.85 -1.64 14.01
N VAL A 116 2.77 -2.41 14.20
CA VAL A 116 2.84 -3.79 14.69
C VAL A 116 3.55 -4.71 13.70
N ARG A 117 3.43 -4.43 12.40
CA ARG A 117 4.10 -5.17 11.34
C ARG A 117 5.50 -4.64 10.98
N GLY A 118 5.99 -3.64 11.70
CA GLY A 118 7.39 -3.18 11.57
C GLY A 118 7.62 -2.26 10.38
N LEU A 119 6.61 -1.48 9.97
CA LEU A 119 6.86 -0.28 9.18
C LEU A 119 7.52 0.75 10.10
N ASP A 120 8.78 1.05 9.84
CA ASP A 120 9.68 1.77 10.74
C ASP A 120 9.53 3.30 10.61
N PHE A 121 8.29 3.79 10.80
CA PHE A 121 8.02 5.22 10.84
C PHE A 121 8.29 5.78 12.26
N PRO A 122 8.82 7.01 12.38
CA PRO A 122 9.09 7.62 13.70
C PRO A 122 7.81 7.76 14.53
N ALA A 123 7.90 7.44 15.83
CA ALA A 123 6.78 7.53 16.75
C ALA A 123 6.24 8.98 16.95
N ASP A 124 7.01 9.99 16.62
CA ASP A 124 6.63 11.41 16.70
C ASP A 124 6.19 11.99 15.35
N ILE A 125 6.11 11.17 14.30
CA ILE A 125 5.63 11.64 12.99
C ILE A 125 4.21 12.19 13.10
N ASP A 126 3.98 13.32 12.44
CA ASP A 126 2.61 13.84 12.27
C ASP A 126 1.94 13.10 11.11
N PRO A 127 0.83 12.37 11.36
CA PRO A 127 0.13 11.65 10.29
C PRO A 127 -0.37 12.55 9.15
N GLY A 128 -0.63 13.83 9.45
CA GLY A 128 -1.13 14.80 8.47
C GLY A 128 -0.04 15.49 7.65
N ARG A 129 1.25 15.39 8.03
CA ARG A 129 2.30 16.05 7.27
C ARG A 129 2.60 15.36 5.95
N ASN A 130 2.98 16.13 4.95
CA ASN A 130 3.45 15.58 3.68
C ASN A 130 4.82 14.93 3.86
N LEU A 131 5.07 13.83 3.14
CA LEU A 131 6.40 13.22 3.09
C LEU A 131 7.23 13.86 1.98
N THR A 132 8.52 14.01 2.25
CA THR A 132 9.50 14.32 1.22
C THR A 132 9.78 13.08 0.37
N ARG A 133 10.38 13.28 -0.82
CA ARG A 133 10.72 12.19 -1.72
C ARG A 133 11.70 11.21 -1.08
N GLU A 134 12.73 11.72 -0.39
CA GLU A 134 13.70 10.86 0.29
C GLU A 134 13.05 10.00 1.39
N GLU A 135 12.14 10.59 2.17
CA GLU A 135 11.44 9.87 3.25
C GLU A 135 10.55 8.76 2.70
N TYR A 136 9.71 9.09 1.72
CA TYR A 136 8.82 8.11 1.11
C TYR A 136 9.62 6.94 0.49
N THR A 137 10.63 7.27 -0.32
CA THR A 137 11.49 6.26 -0.96
C THR A 137 12.21 5.39 0.08
N TYR A 138 12.74 6.00 1.15
CA TYR A 138 13.38 5.28 2.24
C TYR A 138 12.43 4.26 2.89
N TYR A 139 11.24 4.70 3.34
CA TYR A 139 10.27 3.80 3.99
C TYR A 139 9.74 2.73 3.04
N LEU A 140 9.54 3.06 1.76
CA LEU A 140 9.13 2.10 0.75
C LEU A 140 10.19 1.01 0.55
N VAL A 141 11.45 1.38 0.39
CA VAL A 141 12.55 0.42 0.21
C VAL A 141 12.72 -0.46 1.45
N LYS A 142 12.66 0.12 2.65
CA LYS A 142 12.71 -0.64 3.92
C LYS A 142 11.58 -1.67 4.00
N ALA A 143 10.35 -1.25 3.71
CA ALA A 143 9.20 -2.15 3.69
C ALA A 143 9.37 -3.25 2.64
N MET A 144 9.77 -2.90 1.43
CA MET A 144 9.99 -3.84 0.33
C MET A 144 11.07 -4.89 0.67
N GLU A 145 12.19 -4.47 1.24
CA GLU A 145 13.28 -5.37 1.64
C GLU A 145 12.84 -6.32 2.78
N ASN A 146 12.09 -5.79 3.75
CA ASN A 146 11.59 -6.57 4.88
C ASN A 146 10.59 -7.65 4.44
N TYR A 147 9.63 -7.29 3.58
CA TYR A 147 8.57 -8.21 3.15
C TYR A 147 8.94 -9.03 1.90
N GLY A 148 9.81 -8.51 1.05
CA GLY A 148 10.32 -9.21 -0.14
C GLY A 148 11.43 -10.20 0.15
N GLN A 149 11.99 -10.19 1.36
CA GLN A 149 13.15 -11.02 1.74
C GLN A 149 14.29 -10.91 0.71
N LEU A 150 14.54 -9.69 0.24
CA LEU A 150 15.53 -9.43 -0.79
C LEU A 150 16.94 -9.67 -0.25
N PRO A 151 17.82 -10.29 -1.04
CA PRO A 151 19.21 -10.49 -0.64
C PRO A 151 19.96 -9.15 -0.58
N MET A 152 20.97 -9.11 0.26
CA MET A 152 21.96 -8.02 0.23
C MET A 152 22.62 -7.96 -1.14
N ILE A 153 22.68 -6.78 -1.74
CA ILE A 153 23.29 -6.56 -3.05
C ILE A 153 24.49 -5.64 -2.94
N ASN A 154 25.54 -5.96 -3.69
CA ASN A 154 26.64 -5.03 -3.91
C ASN A 154 26.20 -3.96 -4.92
N LEU A 155 26.34 -2.71 -4.54
CA LEU A 155 25.98 -1.56 -5.36
C LEU A 155 27.23 -0.86 -5.88
N ILE A 156 27.20 -0.52 -7.16
CA ILE A 156 28.01 0.60 -7.66
C ILE A 156 27.08 1.82 -7.54
N PRO A 157 27.41 2.79 -6.67
CA PRO A 157 26.52 3.95 -6.46
C PRO A 157 26.31 4.73 -7.75
N ALA A 158 25.06 5.15 -7.99
CA ALA A 158 24.74 6.10 -9.03
C ALA A 158 25.23 7.51 -8.62
N VAL A 159 25.68 8.31 -9.58
CA VAL A 159 26.02 9.69 -9.34
C VAL A 159 24.72 10.50 -9.29
N ILE A 160 24.48 11.18 -8.17
CA ILE A 160 23.30 12.02 -7.93
C ILE A 160 23.78 13.46 -7.79
N SER A 161 23.28 14.38 -8.64
CA SER A 161 23.81 15.74 -8.70
C SER A 161 23.51 16.60 -7.45
N ASP A 162 22.50 16.22 -6.68
CA ASP A 162 22.09 16.85 -5.41
C ASP A 162 22.25 15.92 -4.21
N GLU A 163 23.27 15.02 -4.24
CA GLU A 163 23.52 14.02 -3.20
C GLU A 163 23.81 14.66 -1.84
N ASP A 164 24.41 15.83 -1.82
CA ASP A 164 24.70 16.63 -0.61
C ASP A 164 23.43 17.05 0.16
N GLN A 165 22.28 17.09 -0.51
CA GLN A 165 20.98 17.37 0.12
C GLN A 165 20.30 16.13 0.69
N ILE A 166 20.77 14.93 0.35
CA ILE A 166 20.18 13.70 0.87
C ILE A 166 20.54 13.51 2.34
N THR A 167 19.55 13.18 3.16
CA THR A 167 19.78 12.77 4.54
C THR A 167 20.64 11.50 4.55
N VAL A 168 21.75 11.52 5.29
CA VAL A 168 22.77 10.43 5.27
C VAL A 168 22.13 9.06 5.53
N GLU A 169 21.19 8.98 6.47
CA GLU A 169 20.46 7.74 6.80
C GLU A 169 19.69 7.16 5.58
N TYR A 170 19.21 8.02 4.68
CA TYR A 170 18.38 7.61 3.54
C TYR A 170 19.18 7.28 2.29
N SER A 171 20.44 7.72 2.21
CA SER A 171 21.28 7.61 1.02
C SER A 171 21.35 6.16 0.49
N GLY A 172 21.62 5.19 1.36
CA GLY A 172 21.72 3.80 0.97
C GLY A 172 20.41 3.22 0.38
N ALA A 173 19.25 3.62 0.93
CA ALA A 173 17.95 3.20 0.41
C ALA A 173 17.65 3.83 -0.97
N ILE A 174 18.00 5.10 -1.15
CA ILE A 174 17.82 5.81 -2.43
C ILE A 174 18.69 5.17 -3.51
N GLN A 175 19.95 4.83 -3.21
CA GLN A 175 20.83 4.13 -4.14
C GLN A 175 20.25 2.76 -4.54
N ARG A 176 19.67 2.02 -3.61
CA ARG A 176 18.98 0.76 -3.92
C ARG A 176 17.70 0.99 -4.73
N ALA A 177 16.92 2.02 -4.41
CA ALA A 177 15.72 2.38 -5.19
C ALA A 177 16.05 2.67 -6.66
N LEU A 178 17.15 3.38 -6.92
CA LEU A 178 17.68 3.61 -8.27
C LEU A 178 18.09 2.31 -8.94
N LYS A 179 18.81 1.45 -8.24
CA LYS A 179 19.26 0.15 -8.76
C LYS A 179 18.10 -0.79 -9.08
N TYR A 180 17.08 -0.80 -8.27
CA TYR A 180 15.87 -1.61 -8.47
C TYR A 180 14.92 -1.00 -9.53
N GLY A 181 15.20 0.21 -10.02
CA GLY A 181 14.33 0.90 -10.97
C GLY A 181 13.02 1.41 -10.35
N ILE A 182 12.98 1.52 -9.02
CA ILE A 182 11.82 2.05 -8.29
C ILE A 182 11.67 3.54 -8.57
N VAL A 183 12.79 4.25 -8.51
CA VAL A 183 12.90 5.68 -8.80
C VAL A 183 13.87 5.95 -9.95
N LYS A 184 13.77 7.12 -10.55
CA LYS A 184 14.70 7.63 -11.57
C LYS A 184 15.15 9.03 -11.18
N LEU A 185 16.36 9.37 -11.58
CA LEU A 185 16.85 10.75 -11.51
C LEU A 185 16.15 11.61 -12.55
N ASN A 186 16.04 12.88 -12.26
CA ASN A 186 15.61 13.90 -13.22
C ASN A 186 16.60 14.01 -14.39
N SER A 187 16.23 14.73 -15.44
CA SER A 187 17.09 14.91 -16.63
C SER A 187 18.42 15.63 -16.35
N ASP A 188 18.49 16.38 -15.26
CA ASP A 188 19.69 17.07 -14.76
C ASP A 188 20.53 16.20 -13.79
N GLY A 189 20.16 14.96 -13.61
CA GLY A 189 20.80 14.03 -12.68
C GLY A 189 20.43 14.20 -11.21
N SER A 190 19.46 15.09 -10.87
CA SER A 190 19.01 15.30 -9.50
C SER A 190 17.98 14.28 -9.06
N PHE A 191 17.91 14.02 -7.74
CA PHE A 191 16.87 13.21 -7.11
C PHE A 191 15.74 14.06 -6.52
N ASN A 192 16.03 15.30 -6.14
CA ASN A 192 15.14 16.22 -5.42
C ASN A 192 14.67 15.68 -4.07
N PRO A 193 15.61 15.37 -3.14
CA PRO A 193 15.30 14.63 -1.89
C PRO A 193 14.30 15.36 -1.00
N LYS A 194 14.37 16.70 -0.92
CA LYS A 194 13.54 17.52 -0.04
C LYS A 194 12.21 17.95 -0.66
N GLY A 195 11.98 17.64 -1.94
CA GLY A 195 10.70 17.91 -2.59
C GLY A 195 9.59 17.03 -2.00
N GLU A 196 8.42 17.61 -1.75
CA GLU A 196 7.24 16.85 -1.32
C GLU A 196 6.69 16.00 -2.47
N LEU A 197 6.48 14.71 -2.23
CA LEU A 197 6.02 13.77 -3.23
C LEU A 197 4.53 13.94 -3.51
N THR A 198 4.15 13.90 -4.78
CA THR A 198 2.74 13.85 -5.17
C THR A 198 2.18 12.43 -5.04
N ARG A 199 0.85 12.31 -4.97
CA ARG A 199 0.17 11.00 -4.93
C ARG A 199 0.45 10.18 -6.18
N ALA A 200 0.56 10.80 -7.35
CA ALA A 200 0.90 10.11 -8.59
C ALA A 200 2.32 9.54 -8.52
N GLU A 201 3.30 10.34 -8.10
CA GLU A 201 4.70 9.90 -7.94
C GLU A 201 4.82 8.80 -6.88
N ALA A 202 4.19 8.95 -5.71
CA ALA A 202 4.18 7.95 -4.65
C ALA A 202 3.58 6.60 -5.14
N THR A 203 2.50 6.68 -5.91
CA THR A 203 1.85 5.48 -6.49
C THR A 203 2.73 4.84 -7.57
N GLU A 204 3.43 5.65 -8.36
CA GLU A 204 4.38 5.14 -9.37
C GLU A 204 5.57 4.41 -8.72
N GLU A 205 6.18 4.99 -7.69
CA GLU A 205 7.27 4.35 -6.94
C GLU A 205 6.80 3.03 -6.33
N LEU A 206 5.61 3.02 -5.71
CA LEU A 206 5.01 1.83 -5.13
C LEU A 206 4.74 0.73 -6.17
N TYR A 207 4.17 1.10 -7.33
CA TYR A 207 3.95 0.17 -8.43
C TYR A 207 5.28 -0.47 -8.90
N ASN A 208 6.31 0.35 -9.10
CA ASN A 208 7.63 -0.14 -9.53
C ASN A 208 8.23 -1.09 -8.50
N ALA A 209 8.08 -0.81 -7.20
CA ALA A 209 8.53 -1.67 -6.11
C ALA A 209 7.82 -3.04 -6.14
N LEU A 210 6.50 -3.06 -6.32
CA LEU A 210 5.72 -4.30 -6.40
C LEU A 210 6.07 -5.11 -7.65
N GLU A 211 6.27 -4.47 -8.80
CA GLU A 211 6.70 -5.15 -10.01
C GLU A 211 8.11 -5.72 -9.87
N PHE A 212 9.01 -5.00 -9.18
CA PHE A 212 10.33 -5.55 -8.88
C PHE A 212 10.23 -6.81 -8.01
N LEU A 213 9.40 -6.80 -6.96
CA LEU A 213 9.19 -7.97 -6.09
C LEU A 213 8.57 -9.15 -6.85
N LYS A 214 7.60 -8.90 -7.73
CA LYS A 214 7.01 -9.94 -8.60
C LYS A 214 8.06 -10.59 -9.49
N ALA A 215 9.01 -9.80 -10.01
CA ALA A 215 10.10 -10.29 -10.86
C ALA A 215 11.22 -11.00 -10.08
N HIS A 216 11.34 -10.74 -8.77
CA HIS A 216 12.37 -11.26 -7.89
C HIS A 216 11.74 -11.91 -6.64
N PRO A 217 10.99 -13.00 -6.79
CA PRO A 217 10.36 -13.65 -5.66
C PRO A 217 11.39 -14.15 -4.64
N ALA A 218 11.02 -14.11 -3.36
CA ALA A 218 11.86 -14.68 -2.30
C ALA A 218 12.24 -16.14 -2.63
N PRO A 219 13.45 -16.58 -2.30
CA PRO A 219 13.83 -17.98 -2.47
C PRO A 219 12.82 -18.88 -1.78
N SER A 220 12.23 -19.83 -2.51
CA SER A 220 11.36 -20.82 -1.88
C SER A 220 12.17 -21.56 -0.81
N ALA A 221 11.66 -21.64 0.42
CA ALA A 221 12.26 -22.43 1.47
C ALA A 221 12.43 -23.86 0.95
N GLN A 222 13.67 -24.28 0.72
CA GLN A 222 13.92 -25.67 0.35
C GLN A 222 13.46 -26.56 1.53
N PRO A 223 12.73 -27.65 1.28
CA PRO A 223 12.41 -28.59 2.33
C PRO A 223 13.73 -29.10 2.92
N VAL A 224 13.86 -28.95 4.24
CA VAL A 224 15.00 -29.51 4.97
C VAL A 224 15.00 -31.02 4.70
N GLN A 225 15.94 -31.52 3.91
CA GLN A 225 16.15 -32.95 3.76
C GLN A 225 16.69 -33.47 5.11
N ASN A 226 15.83 -34.16 5.85
CA ASN A 226 16.21 -34.94 7.04
C ASN A 226 16.85 -36.25 6.61
#